data_c79f3db9157e851ca7d4b883bbe5e2d3
#
_entry.id   c79f3db9157e851ca7d4b883bbe5e2d3
#
_cell.length_a   1.000
_cell.length_b   1.000
_cell.length_c   1.000
_cell.angle_alpha   90.00
_cell.angle_beta   90.00
_cell.angle_gamma   90.00
#
_symmetry.space_group_name_H-M   'P 1'
#
loop_
_entity.id
_entity.type
_entity.pdbx_description
1 polymer ?
#
loop_
_entity_poly.entity_id
_entity_poly.type
_entity_poly.pdbx_seq_one_letter_code
_entity_poly.pdbx_strand_id
1 'polypeptide(L)'
;MAGLVADRCDDARAAAVLSELVRDARRLVARGLTLGPPPGERAWLRLVDELDVDAWLIVWSPGAATGMHDHGDSQGIVRVLRGSLLERYSVRGRTRERVRQLRAGTTTFLARGHRHDVVNAGRAETVSLHVYAPGLTRMNFYSVPPASEPSLRETYPVRP
;
A
#
# COMPACT_ATOMS: atom_id res chain seq x y z
N MET A 1 -24.48 -9.43 8.52
CA MET A 1 -24.36 -8.30 9.49
C MET A 1 -23.02 -8.28 10.21
N ALA A 2 -22.44 -9.41 10.61
CA ALA A 2 -21.13 -9.46 11.29
C ALA A 2 -19.94 -8.90 10.45
N GLY A 3 -19.91 -9.15 9.14
CA GLY A 3 -18.83 -8.68 8.27
C GLY A 3 -18.74 -7.15 8.14
N LEU A 4 -19.88 -6.45 8.12
CA LEU A 4 -19.91 -4.98 7.98
C LEU A 4 -19.43 -4.26 9.25
N VAL A 5 -19.60 -4.87 10.41
CA VAL A 5 -19.14 -4.31 11.70
C VAL A 5 -17.64 -4.52 11.87
N ALA A 6 -17.14 -5.71 11.49
CA ALA A 6 -15.71 -6.00 11.50
C ALA A 6 -14.94 -5.05 10.56
N ASP A 7 -15.42 -4.85 9.31
CA ASP A 7 -14.79 -3.96 8.35
C ASP A 7 -14.68 -2.51 8.86
N ARG A 8 -15.71 -1.99 9.53
CA ARG A 8 -15.69 -0.64 10.11
C ARG A 8 -14.73 -0.51 11.31
N CYS A 9 -14.58 -1.57 12.09
CA CYS A 9 -13.64 -1.60 13.21
C CYS A 9 -12.18 -1.58 12.69
N ASP A 10 -11.89 -2.38 11.67
CA ASP A 10 -10.58 -2.44 11.04
C ASP A 10 -10.21 -1.09 10.39
N ASP A 11 -11.16 -0.44 9.70
CA ASP A 11 -10.96 0.90 9.13
C ASP A 11 -10.66 1.95 10.21
N ALA A 12 -11.39 1.93 11.31
CA ALA A 12 -11.19 2.86 12.42
C ALA A 12 -9.83 2.64 13.10
N ARG A 13 -9.42 1.38 13.30
CA ARG A 13 -8.13 1.00 13.86
C ARG A 13 -6.98 1.48 12.95
N ALA A 14 -7.05 1.17 11.67
CA ALA A 14 -6.05 1.58 10.70
C ALA A 14 -5.94 3.12 10.61
N ALA A 15 -7.07 3.84 10.64
CA ALA A 15 -7.09 5.30 10.63
C ALA A 15 -6.47 5.91 11.88
N ALA A 16 -6.71 5.34 13.07
CA ALA A 16 -6.12 5.78 14.32
C ALA A 16 -4.59 5.62 14.28
N VAL A 17 -4.09 4.43 13.93
CA VAL A 17 -2.65 4.15 13.81
C VAL A 17 -2.01 5.06 12.76
N LEU A 18 -2.65 5.26 11.60
CA LEU A 18 -2.15 6.19 10.59
C LEU A 18 -1.98 7.60 11.17
N SER A 19 -2.97 8.09 11.92
CA SER A 19 -2.96 9.45 12.49
C SER A 19 -1.82 9.64 13.49
N GLU A 20 -1.52 8.65 14.29
CA GLU A 20 -0.39 8.64 15.23
C GLU A 20 0.95 8.65 14.49
N LEU A 21 1.10 7.76 13.52
CA LEU A 21 2.37 7.58 12.80
C LEU A 21 2.69 8.70 11.79
N VAL A 22 1.69 9.39 11.24
CA VAL A 22 1.93 10.44 10.22
C VAL A 22 2.85 11.54 10.73
N ARG A 23 2.71 11.94 12.00
CA ARG A 23 3.55 12.99 12.58
C ARG A 23 5.00 12.56 12.66
N ASP A 24 5.25 11.35 13.16
CA ASP A 24 6.60 10.83 13.37
C ASP A 24 7.25 10.43 12.05
N ALA A 25 6.52 9.83 11.15
CA ALA A 25 6.98 9.54 9.79
C ALA A 25 7.36 10.83 9.03
N ARG A 26 6.57 11.90 9.15
CA ARG A 26 6.92 13.22 8.58
C ARG A 26 8.21 13.80 9.18
N ARG A 27 8.42 13.65 10.49
CA ARG A 27 9.66 14.09 11.14
C ARG A 27 10.87 13.32 10.63
N LEU A 28 10.74 12.00 10.44
CA LEU A 28 11.80 11.18 9.87
C LEU A 28 12.14 11.63 8.44
N VAL A 29 11.13 11.85 7.61
CA VAL A 29 11.30 12.35 6.24
C VAL A 29 11.94 13.75 6.21
N ALA A 30 11.51 14.66 7.10
CA ALA A 30 12.08 16.01 7.19
C ALA A 30 13.54 16.02 7.67
N ARG A 31 13.95 15.03 8.48
CA ARG A 31 15.34 14.83 8.92
C ARG A 31 16.21 14.13 7.89
N GLY A 32 15.73 13.94 6.67
CA GLY A 32 16.47 13.32 5.60
C GLY A 32 16.57 11.81 5.70
N LEU A 33 15.54 11.14 6.28
CA LEU A 33 15.48 9.70 6.23
C LEU A 33 15.60 9.25 4.78
N THR A 34 16.66 8.54 4.49
CA THR A 34 16.84 7.84 3.23
C THR A 34 17.12 6.39 3.56
N LEU A 35 16.33 5.48 3.00
CA LEU A 35 16.64 4.06 3.02
C LEU A 35 17.49 3.68 1.81
N GLY A 36 17.69 4.64 0.87
CA GLY A 36 18.58 4.56 -0.27
C GLY A 36 18.38 3.34 -1.16
N PRO A 37 17.16 2.95 -1.53
CA PRO A 37 17.01 1.78 -2.41
C PRO A 37 17.65 2.05 -3.76
N PRO A 38 18.25 1.04 -4.41
CA PRO A 38 18.74 1.15 -5.77
C PRO A 38 17.66 1.63 -6.75
N PRO A 39 18.02 2.22 -7.90
CA PRO A 39 17.05 2.60 -8.93
C PRO A 39 16.14 1.45 -9.32
N GLY A 40 14.83 1.69 -9.41
CA GLY A 40 13.83 0.68 -9.70
C GLY A 40 13.38 -0.16 -8.50
N GLU A 41 13.99 0.02 -7.33
CA GLU A 41 13.70 -0.76 -6.13
C GLU A 41 12.99 0.05 -5.06
N ARG A 42 12.49 -0.65 -4.04
CA ARG A 42 11.86 -0.10 -2.84
C ARG A 42 12.63 -0.59 -1.61
N ALA A 43 12.71 0.28 -0.62
CA ALA A 43 13.09 -0.12 0.73
C ALA A 43 11.95 0.18 1.69
N TRP A 44 11.80 -0.60 2.75
CA TRP A 44 10.72 -0.43 3.72
C TRP A 44 11.22 -0.64 5.14
N LEU A 45 10.55 0.06 6.05
CA LEU A 45 10.71 -0.08 7.48
C LEU A 45 9.35 -0.42 8.08
N ARG A 46 9.25 -1.54 8.78
CA ARG A 46 8.07 -1.90 9.54
C ARG A 46 8.04 -1.10 10.83
N LEU A 47 6.98 -0.32 11.04
CA LEU A 47 6.81 0.56 12.19
C LEU A 47 5.92 -0.06 13.26
N VAL A 48 4.94 -0.87 12.84
CA VAL A 48 4.03 -1.61 13.72
C VAL A 48 3.93 -3.04 13.19
N ASP A 49 3.97 -4.01 14.08
CA ASP A 49 3.89 -5.45 13.79
C ASP A 49 2.98 -6.14 14.81
N GLU A 50 1.67 -5.97 14.65
CA GLU A 50 0.65 -6.58 15.49
C GLU A 50 -0.30 -7.42 14.64
N LEU A 51 -1.02 -8.38 15.26
CA LEU A 51 -1.94 -9.26 14.52
C LEU A 51 -3.14 -8.49 13.94
N ASP A 52 -3.60 -7.46 14.63
CA ASP A 52 -4.74 -6.65 14.25
C ASP A 52 -4.36 -5.40 13.44
N VAL A 53 -3.07 -5.04 13.39
CA VAL A 53 -2.60 -3.90 12.60
C VAL A 53 -1.12 -4.01 12.24
N ASP A 54 -0.81 -3.63 11.01
CA ASP A 54 0.54 -3.45 10.48
C ASP A 54 0.75 -2.04 9.97
N ALA A 55 1.99 -1.52 10.12
CA ALA A 55 2.35 -0.24 9.52
C ALA A 55 3.76 -0.27 8.91
N TRP A 56 3.88 0.26 7.69
CA TRP A 56 5.09 0.23 6.89
C TRP A 56 5.40 1.60 6.32
N LEU A 57 6.61 2.09 6.55
CA LEU A 57 7.17 3.24 5.82
C LEU A 57 7.93 2.69 4.60
N ILE A 58 7.56 3.16 3.42
CA ILE A 58 8.16 2.69 2.15
C ILE A 58 8.81 3.86 1.43
N VAL A 59 10.06 3.66 1.04
CA VAL A 59 10.81 4.56 0.16
C VAL A 59 10.90 3.94 -1.22
N TRP A 60 10.50 4.69 -2.23
CA TRP A 60 10.41 4.27 -3.62
C TRP A 60 11.44 5.05 -4.43
N SER A 61 12.45 4.40 -4.97
CA SER A 61 13.32 5.04 -5.97
C SER A 61 12.56 5.29 -7.28
N PRO A 62 13.07 6.16 -8.17
CA PRO A 62 12.51 6.31 -9.52
C PRO A 62 12.41 4.97 -10.26
N GLY A 63 11.24 4.68 -10.83
CA GLY A 63 10.96 3.42 -11.53
C GLY A 63 10.54 2.26 -10.62
N ALA A 64 10.61 2.39 -9.31
CA ALA A 64 10.16 1.34 -8.39
C ALA A 64 8.67 1.03 -8.56
N ALA A 65 8.33 -0.25 -8.65
CA ALA A 65 6.97 -0.73 -8.84
C ALA A 65 6.66 -1.95 -7.97
N THR A 66 5.37 -2.20 -7.72
CA THR A 66 4.93 -3.39 -6.96
C THR A 66 4.61 -4.58 -7.85
N GLY A 67 4.16 -4.34 -9.07
CA GLY A 67 3.34 -5.29 -9.80
C GLY A 67 1.91 -5.37 -9.27
N MET A 68 1.02 -5.96 -10.06
CA MET A 68 -0.39 -6.10 -9.69
C MET A 68 -0.53 -7.09 -8.53
N HIS A 69 -1.10 -6.63 -7.41
CA HIS A 69 -1.26 -7.44 -6.21
C HIS A 69 -2.49 -7.03 -5.39
N ASP A 70 -2.86 -7.84 -4.43
CA ASP A 70 -3.77 -7.51 -3.32
C ASP A 70 -3.17 -7.91 -1.96
N HIS A 71 -3.87 -7.57 -0.90
CA HIS A 71 -3.41 -7.71 0.49
C HIS A 71 -4.18 -8.81 1.24
N GLY A 72 -4.72 -9.79 0.52
CA GLY A 72 -5.48 -10.88 1.12
C GLY A 72 -6.74 -10.38 1.84
N ASP A 73 -6.81 -10.67 3.14
CA ASP A 73 -7.95 -10.30 3.98
C ASP A 73 -7.81 -8.93 4.66
N SER A 74 -6.66 -8.27 4.47
CA SER A 74 -6.39 -6.96 5.05
C SER A 74 -7.03 -5.84 4.23
N GLN A 75 -7.57 -4.85 4.91
CA GLN A 75 -7.85 -3.53 4.37
C GLN A 75 -6.62 -2.64 4.59
N GLY A 76 -6.48 -1.58 3.83
CA GLY A 76 -5.33 -0.71 3.97
C GLY A 76 -5.67 0.77 3.85
N ILE A 77 -4.81 1.58 4.45
CA ILE A 77 -4.77 3.02 4.23
C ILE A 77 -3.36 3.38 3.80
N VAL A 78 -3.25 4.08 2.68
CA VAL A 78 -1.98 4.58 2.16
C VAL A 78 -1.97 6.09 2.22
N ARG A 79 -0.89 6.65 2.78
CA ARG A 79 -0.63 8.09 2.74
C ARG A 79 0.72 8.39 2.13
N VAL A 80 0.72 9.20 1.07
CA VAL A 80 1.97 9.72 0.50
C VAL A 80 2.46 10.88 1.35
N LEU A 81 3.70 10.78 1.85
CA LEU A 81 4.34 11.79 2.69
C LEU A 81 5.19 12.76 1.90
N ARG A 82 5.89 12.27 0.85
CA ARG A 82 6.75 13.04 -0.06
C ARG A 82 6.65 12.44 -1.47
N GLY A 83 6.70 13.27 -2.50
CA GLY A 83 6.68 12.84 -3.89
C GLY A 83 5.29 12.47 -4.39
N SER A 84 5.23 11.54 -5.33
CA SER A 84 3.98 11.04 -5.89
C SER A 84 4.12 9.61 -6.42
N LEU A 85 3.04 8.86 -6.34
CA LEU A 85 2.90 7.51 -6.89
C LEU A 85 1.80 7.51 -7.95
N LEU A 86 1.95 6.69 -8.96
CA LEU A 86 0.91 6.35 -9.90
C LEU A 86 0.35 4.98 -9.50
N GLU A 87 -0.95 4.90 -9.28
CA GLU A 87 -1.64 3.67 -8.96
C GLU A 87 -2.56 3.26 -10.11
N ARG A 88 -2.36 2.06 -10.63
CA ARG A 88 -3.26 1.35 -11.52
C ARG A 88 -4.01 0.32 -10.70
N TYR A 89 -5.34 0.32 -10.73
CA TYR A 89 -6.14 -0.55 -9.88
C TYR A 89 -7.41 -1.05 -10.54
N SER A 90 -7.86 -2.20 -10.09
CA SER A 90 -9.15 -2.78 -10.43
C SER A 90 -9.95 -3.08 -9.17
N VAL A 91 -11.26 -2.97 -9.27
CA VAL A 91 -12.19 -3.41 -8.21
C VAL A 91 -12.66 -4.81 -8.57
N ARG A 92 -12.64 -5.72 -7.60
CA ARG A 92 -13.08 -7.12 -7.79
C ARG A 92 -14.44 -7.18 -8.48
N GLY A 93 -14.54 -8.00 -9.53
CA GLY A 93 -15.75 -8.13 -10.37
C GLY A 93 -15.93 -7.03 -11.41
N ARG A 94 -14.91 -6.20 -11.64
CA ARG A 94 -14.89 -5.20 -12.71
C ARG A 94 -13.66 -5.41 -13.60
N THR A 95 -13.87 -5.52 -14.90
CA THR A 95 -12.81 -5.70 -15.90
C THR A 95 -12.05 -4.41 -16.21
N ARG A 96 -12.61 -3.25 -15.87
CA ARG A 96 -12.00 -1.96 -16.20
C ARG A 96 -10.99 -1.52 -15.14
N GLU A 97 -9.73 -1.46 -15.53
CA GLU A 97 -8.69 -0.80 -14.76
C GLU A 97 -8.89 0.73 -14.72
N ARG A 98 -8.48 1.31 -13.62
CA ARG A 98 -8.42 2.76 -13.41
C ARG A 98 -7.01 3.15 -13.02
N VAL A 99 -6.66 4.39 -13.34
CA VAL A 99 -5.38 4.98 -12.96
C VAL A 99 -5.65 6.24 -12.17
N ARG A 100 -4.88 6.43 -11.09
CA ARG A 100 -4.89 7.67 -10.31
C ARG A 100 -3.50 8.05 -9.86
N GLN A 101 -3.25 9.34 -9.69
CA GLN A 101 -2.03 9.84 -9.09
C GLN A 101 -2.25 10.13 -7.60
N LEU A 102 -1.40 9.55 -6.77
CA LEU A 102 -1.35 9.78 -5.33
C LEU A 102 -0.20 10.75 -5.04
N ARG A 103 -0.50 11.98 -4.67
CA ARG A 103 0.50 13.02 -4.38
C ARG A 103 0.74 13.15 -2.88
N ALA A 104 1.84 13.80 -2.51
CA ALA A 104 2.12 14.14 -1.11
C ALA A 104 0.90 14.79 -0.44
N GLY A 105 0.49 14.24 0.71
CA GLY A 105 -0.73 14.62 1.42
C GLY A 105 -1.98 13.81 1.03
N THR A 106 -1.97 13.05 -0.07
CA THR A 106 -3.09 12.16 -0.43
C THR A 106 -3.15 10.99 0.56
N THR A 107 -4.36 10.70 1.03
CA THR A 107 -4.69 9.46 1.75
C THR A 107 -5.70 8.68 0.91
N THR A 108 -5.50 7.38 0.77
CA THR A 108 -6.40 6.50 0.03
C THR A 108 -6.69 5.22 0.80
N PHE A 109 -7.90 4.72 0.68
CA PHE A 109 -8.34 3.45 1.25
C PHE A 109 -8.19 2.33 0.23
N LEU A 110 -7.76 1.19 0.71
CA LEU A 110 -7.66 -0.08 -0.01
C LEU A 110 -8.64 -1.05 0.62
N ALA A 111 -9.77 -1.27 -0.02
CA ALA A 111 -10.77 -2.25 0.44
C ALA A 111 -10.20 -3.68 0.31
N ARG A 112 -10.81 -4.64 1.02
CA ARG A 112 -10.49 -6.07 0.84
C ARG A 112 -10.59 -6.48 -0.63
N GLY A 113 -9.57 -7.17 -1.13
CA GLY A 113 -9.49 -7.58 -2.53
C GLY A 113 -9.27 -6.43 -3.52
N HIS A 114 -8.84 -5.26 -3.05
CA HIS A 114 -8.36 -4.18 -3.90
C HIS A 114 -7.07 -4.62 -4.60
N ARG A 115 -7.16 -4.83 -5.92
CA ARG A 115 -6.01 -5.21 -6.74
C ARG A 115 -5.40 -3.96 -7.33
N HIS A 116 -4.11 -3.77 -7.10
CA HIS A 116 -3.41 -2.62 -7.64
C HIS A 116 -1.95 -2.89 -7.96
N ASP A 117 -1.42 -2.04 -8.82
CA ASP A 117 0.00 -1.88 -9.09
C ASP A 117 0.35 -0.42 -8.82
N VAL A 118 1.41 -0.20 -8.06
CA VAL A 118 1.86 1.13 -7.64
C VAL A 118 3.27 1.35 -8.16
N VAL A 119 3.49 2.49 -8.80
CA VAL A 119 4.80 2.84 -9.36
C VAL A 119 5.20 4.27 -9.01
N ASN A 120 6.48 4.48 -8.69
CA ASN A 120 7.08 5.80 -8.71
C ASN A 120 7.50 6.15 -10.15
N ALA A 121 6.58 6.74 -10.90
CA ALA A 121 6.84 7.21 -12.26
C ALA A 121 7.59 8.56 -12.30
N GLY A 122 7.96 9.12 -11.17
CA GLY A 122 8.69 10.39 -11.04
C GLY A 122 10.20 10.21 -11.16
N ARG A 123 10.92 11.33 -11.07
CA ARG A 123 12.40 11.39 -11.15
C ARG A 123 13.07 11.48 -9.78
N ALA A 124 12.30 11.62 -8.72
CA ALA A 124 12.78 11.72 -7.34
C ALA A 124 12.18 10.62 -6.49
N GLU A 125 12.80 10.33 -5.35
CA GLU A 125 12.27 9.41 -4.36
C GLU A 125 10.89 9.84 -3.88
N THR A 126 10.03 8.87 -3.70
CA THR A 126 8.73 9.02 -3.04
C THR A 126 8.74 8.26 -1.71
N VAL A 127 8.07 8.81 -0.71
CA VAL A 127 7.89 8.18 0.60
C VAL A 127 6.41 8.06 0.91
N SER A 128 5.97 6.87 1.30
CA SER A 128 4.60 6.58 1.68
C SER A 128 4.52 5.80 2.98
N LEU A 129 3.44 6.00 3.72
CA LEU A 129 3.07 5.24 4.90
C LEU A 129 1.86 4.37 4.56
N HIS A 130 1.96 3.09 4.86
CA HIS A 130 0.94 2.08 4.63
C HIS A 130 0.54 1.49 5.96
N VAL A 131 -0.76 1.39 6.22
CA VAL A 131 -1.32 0.77 7.42
C VAL A 131 -2.36 -0.25 6.98
N TYR A 132 -2.28 -1.47 7.50
CA TYR A 132 -3.18 -2.56 7.19
C TYR A 132 -3.86 -3.06 8.46
N ALA A 133 -5.18 -3.33 8.37
CA ALA A 133 -5.97 -3.94 9.44
C ALA A 133 -7.00 -4.93 8.84
N PRO A 134 -7.07 -6.18 9.33
CA PRO A 134 -6.10 -6.80 10.24
C PRO A 134 -4.69 -6.76 9.67
N GLY A 135 -3.68 -7.02 10.49
CA GLY A 135 -2.27 -7.01 10.06
C GLY A 135 -2.04 -7.91 8.85
N LEU A 136 -1.14 -7.51 7.99
CA LEU A 136 -0.88 -8.15 6.70
C LEU A 136 -0.29 -9.55 6.89
N THR A 137 -0.99 -10.59 6.44
CA THR A 137 -0.54 -11.99 6.54
C THR A 137 -0.08 -12.56 5.21
N ARG A 138 -0.60 -12.05 4.09
CA ARG A 138 -0.25 -12.51 2.74
C ARG A 138 -0.43 -11.40 1.72
N MET A 139 0.27 -11.54 0.61
CA MET A 139 0.08 -10.77 -0.61
C MET A 139 -0.12 -11.72 -1.78
N ASN A 140 -1.14 -11.46 -2.60
CA ASN A 140 -1.42 -12.23 -3.81
C ASN A 140 -0.98 -11.40 -5.02
N PHE A 141 -0.13 -11.97 -5.87
CA PHE A 141 0.36 -11.33 -7.08
C PHE A 141 -0.35 -11.88 -8.32
N TYR A 142 -0.62 -11.00 -9.27
CA TYR A 142 -1.43 -11.31 -10.44
C TYR A 142 -0.67 -11.04 -11.73
N SER A 143 -0.86 -11.92 -12.72
CA SER A 143 -0.56 -11.60 -14.12
C SER A 143 -1.71 -10.77 -14.69
N VAL A 144 -1.38 -9.73 -15.44
CA VAL A 144 -2.35 -8.84 -16.10
C VAL A 144 -2.16 -8.94 -17.61
N PRO A 145 -2.78 -9.91 -18.28
CA PRO A 145 -2.77 -9.95 -19.73
C PRO A 145 -3.56 -8.77 -20.32
N PRO A 146 -3.22 -8.29 -21.52
CA PRO A 146 -3.99 -7.25 -22.20
C PRO A 146 -5.47 -7.64 -22.30
N ALA A 147 -6.36 -6.72 -21.91
CA ALA A 147 -7.83 -6.84 -22.02
C ALA A 147 -8.52 -7.99 -21.27
N SER A 148 -7.88 -8.57 -20.25
CA SER A 148 -8.48 -9.63 -19.42
C SER A 148 -8.44 -9.30 -17.93
N GLU A 149 -9.21 -10.04 -17.14
CA GLU A 149 -9.09 -9.95 -15.67
C GLU A 149 -7.73 -10.47 -15.21
N PRO A 150 -7.13 -9.83 -14.19
CA PRO A 150 -5.91 -10.32 -13.58
C PRO A 150 -6.08 -11.75 -13.04
N SER A 151 -5.23 -12.67 -13.44
CA SER A 151 -5.19 -14.04 -12.92
C SER A 151 -4.18 -14.15 -11.78
N LEU A 152 -4.53 -14.88 -10.73
CA LEU A 152 -3.62 -15.14 -9.61
C LEU A 152 -2.38 -15.88 -10.13
N ARG A 153 -1.21 -15.32 -9.88
CA ARG A 153 0.08 -15.91 -10.23
C ARG A 153 0.73 -16.56 -9.03
N GLU A 154 0.73 -15.87 -7.90
CA GLU A 154 1.59 -16.21 -6.76
C GLU A 154 1.04 -15.60 -5.47
N THR A 155 1.20 -16.32 -4.36
CA THR A 155 0.84 -15.83 -3.01
C THR A 155 2.08 -15.88 -2.14
N TYR A 156 2.44 -14.76 -1.53
CA TYR A 156 3.53 -14.67 -0.57
C TYR A 156 3.00 -14.49 0.85
N PRO A 157 3.40 -15.33 1.81
CA PRO A 157 3.17 -15.06 3.22
C PRO A 157 4.01 -13.85 3.64
N VAL A 158 3.42 -12.98 4.44
CA VAL A 158 4.11 -11.83 5.05
C VAL A 158 4.47 -12.13 6.50
N ARG A 159 3.70 -13.03 7.11
CA ARG A 159 3.95 -13.61 8.43
C ARG A 159 4.06 -15.13 8.32
N PRO A 160 4.92 -15.77 9.13
CA PRO A 160 4.97 -17.22 9.22
C PRO A 160 3.67 -17.81 9.78
#